data_a00ee4e31d3ba1b6288e4a445120a9d5
#
_entry.id   a00ee4e31d3ba1b6288e4a445120a9d5
#
_cell.length_a   1.000
_cell.length_b   1.000
_cell.length_c   1.000
_cell.angle_alpha   90.00
_cell.angle_beta   90.00
_cell.angle_gamma   90.00
#
_symmetry.space_group_name_H-M   'P 1'
#
loop_
_entity.id
_entity.type
_entity.pdbx_description
1 polymer ?
#
loop_
_entity_poly.entity_id
_entity_poly.type
_entity_poly.pdbx_seq_one_letter_code
_entity_poly.pdbx_strand_id
1 'polypeptide(L)'
;MNKNKRQREWEDALNLMTEEELQFIQEHPVGYNQNFVKMATKKAWEIIDDPYPISEKQAMTNAIINILLEELGCQCGINDDNEICFICHGANYTIRIDKDYDYVDILDISWRKIDLNDSDLVEKMIYAINKANILNRVKIVYLIDHEDKVMDIFSSSNLPYYPNYAYLKKYLQNKILDMMSTHDLVNHILQEENKSPFEKFISEIVSDDAN
;
A
#
# COMPACT_ATOMS: atom_id res chain seq x y z
N MET A 1 -28.25 -23.26 -8.13
CA MET A 1 -28.28 -23.70 -6.72
C MET A 1 -28.92 -22.58 -5.89
N ASN A 2 -29.92 -22.91 -5.06
CA ASN A 2 -30.70 -21.87 -4.33
C ASN A 2 -29.81 -21.23 -3.25
N LYS A 3 -29.69 -19.91 -3.23
CA LYS A 3 -28.84 -19.12 -2.31
C LYS A 3 -29.09 -19.48 -0.83
N ASN A 4 -30.34 -19.74 -0.47
CA ASN A 4 -30.74 -20.12 0.89
C ASN A 4 -30.28 -21.54 1.28
N LYS A 5 -30.15 -22.48 0.33
CA LYS A 5 -29.68 -23.85 0.62
C LYS A 5 -28.17 -23.83 0.95
N ARG A 6 -27.37 -23.08 0.17
CA ARG A 6 -25.94 -22.98 0.38
C ARG A 6 -25.59 -22.26 1.70
N GLN A 7 -26.36 -21.27 2.07
CA GLN A 7 -26.17 -20.57 3.34
C GLN A 7 -26.41 -21.47 4.53
N ARG A 8 -27.47 -22.29 4.50
CA ARG A 8 -27.76 -23.30 5.54
C ARG A 8 -26.65 -24.35 5.66
N GLU A 9 -26.18 -24.86 4.52
CA GLU A 9 -25.05 -25.82 4.51
C GLU A 9 -23.79 -25.21 5.17
N TRP A 10 -23.54 -23.92 5.00
CA TRP A 10 -22.45 -23.25 5.67
C TRP A 10 -22.69 -23.03 7.17
N GLU A 11 -23.90 -22.66 7.57
CA GLU A 11 -24.27 -22.56 8.99
C GLU A 11 -24.10 -23.91 9.71
N ASP A 12 -24.56 -25.00 9.08
CA ASP A 12 -24.42 -26.34 9.62
C ASP A 12 -22.92 -26.74 9.75
N ALA A 13 -22.09 -26.43 8.74
CA ALA A 13 -20.67 -26.70 8.77
C ALA A 13 -19.98 -25.92 9.88
N LEU A 14 -20.26 -24.62 10.01
CA LEU A 14 -19.65 -23.75 11.03
C LEU A 14 -20.05 -24.15 12.46
N ASN A 15 -21.26 -24.71 12.64
CA ASN A 15 -21.69 -25.20 13.95
C ASN A 15 -20.95 -26.45 14.42
N LEU A 16 -20.28 -27.16 13.51
CA LEU A 16 -19.47 -28.35 13.80
C LEU A 16 -17.99 -28.06 13.98
N MET A 17 -17.55 -26.84 13.66
CA MET A 17 -16.14 -26.43 13.75
C MET A 17 -15.75 -26.10 15.19
N THR A 18 -14.50 -26.41 15.53
CA THR A 18 -13.85 -25.99 16.77
C THR A 18 -13.46 -24.52 16.70
N GLU A 19 -13.18 -23.92 17.86
CA GLU A 19 -12.66 -22.56 17.96
C GLU A 19 -11.37 -22.37 17.12
N GLU A 20 -10.44 -23.33 17.21
CA GLU A 20 -9.18 -23.33 16.47
C GLU A 20 -9.40 -23.37 14.95
N GLU A 21 -10.37 -24.16 14.47
CA GLU A 21 -10.73 -24.21 13.05
C GLU A 21 -11.37 -22.92 12.55
N LEU A 22 -12.20 -22.29 13.36
CA LEU A 22 -12.81 -21.01 13.05
C LEU A 22 -11.77 -19.90 13.05
N GLN A 23 -10.83 -19.91 13.99
CA GLN A 23 -9.72 -18.97 14.04
C GLN A 23 -8.79 -19.14 12.84
N PHE A 24 -8.49 -20.40 12.45
CA PHE A 24 -7.70 -20.67 11.25
C PHE A 24 -8.32 -20.08 9.99
N ILE A 25 -9.65 -20.17 9.80
CA ILE A 25 -10.36 -19.56 8.65
C ILE A 25 -10.25 -18.03 8.67
N GLN A 26 -10.28 -17.41 9.86
CA GLN A 26 -10.11 -15.96 10.01
C GLN A 26 -8.69 -15.51 9.66
N GLU A 27 -7.71 -16.25 10.12
CA GLU A 27 -6.29 -15.96 9.90
C GLU A 27 -5.85 -16.25 8.46
N HIS A 28 -6.52 -17.20 7.79
CA HIS A 28 -6.20 -17.65 6.43
C HIS A 28 -7.42 -17.59 5.50
N PRO A 29 -8.01 -16.40 5.27
CA PRO A 29 -9.25 -16.26 4.49
C PRO A 29 -9.09 -16.59 3.01
N VAL A 30 -7.86 -16.75 2.53
CA VAL A 30 -7.55 -17.07 1.14
C VAL A 30 -8.02 -18.49 0.81
N GLY A 31 -8.73 -18.61 -0.30
CA GLY A 31 -9.32 -19.89 -0.73
C GLY A 31 -10.75 -20.14 -0.24
N TYR A 32 -11.24 -19.37 0.72
CA TYR A 32 -12.62 -19.46 1.20
C TYR A 32 -13.55 -18.43 0.54
N ASN A 33 -14.83 -18.79 0.44
CA ASN A 33 -15.85 -17.84 -0.01
C ASN A 33 -16.00 -16.72 1.04
N GLN A 34 -15.99 -15.45 0.62
CA GLN A 34 -16.04 -14.30 1.52
C GLN A 34 -17.26 -14.29 2.48
N ASN A 35 -18.43 -14.75 2.02
CA ASN A 35 -19.60 -14.84 2.90
C ASN A 35 -19.42 -15.97 3.93
N PHE A 36 -18.73 -17.06 3.56
CA PHE A 36 -18.39 -18.11 4.49
C PHE A 36 -17.39 -17.63 5.55
N VAL A 37 -16.36 -16.88 5.15
CA VAL A 37 -15.40 -16.26 6.09
C VAL A 37 -16.10 -15.32 7.06
N LYS A 38 -17.02 -14.45 6.58
CA LYS A 38 -17.82 -13.58 7.45
C LYS A 38 -18.66 -14.35 8.47
N MET A 39 -19.25 -15.46 8.04
CA MET A 39 -20.05 -16.31 8.91
C MET A 39 -19.15 -17.04 9.93
N ALA A 40 -18.00 -17.53 9.52
CA ALA A 40 -17.02 -18.17 10.40
C ALA A 40 -16.51 -17.18 11.46
N THR A 41 -16.18 -15.95 11.04
CA THR A 41 -15.78 -14.87 11.93
C THR A 41 -16.86 -14.56 12.96
N LYS A 42 -18.10 -14.39 12.52
CA LYS A 42 -19.23 -14.16 13.43
C LYS A 42 -19.42 -15.32 14.41
N LYS A 43 -19.28 -16.56 13.94
CA LYS A 43 -19.45 -17.75 14.77
C LYS A 43 -18.33 -17.89 15.81
N ALA A 44 -17.07 -17.60 15.45
CA ALA A 44 -15.97 -17.57 16.39
C ALA A 44 -16.22 -16.58 17.53
N TRP A 45 -16.80 -15.43 17.22
CA TRP A 45 -17.16 -14.42 18.23
C TRP A 45 -18.30 -14.86 19.17
N GLU A 46 -19.20 -15.70 18.71
CA GLU A 46 -20.24 -16.29 19.56
C GLU A 46 -19.70 -17.33 20.55
N ILE A 47 -18.54 -17.94 20.23
CA ILE A 47 -17.90 -18.99 21.05
C ILE A 47 -16.92 -18.39 22.05
N ILE A 48 -16.17 -17.36 21.63
CA ILE A 48 -15.25 -16.62 22.50
C ILE A 48 -16.07 -15.62 23.27
N ASP A 49 -16.18 -15.82 24.57
CA ASP A 49 -16.81 -14.89 25.54
C ASP A 49 -16.00 -13.59 25.70
N ASP A 50 -15.26 -13.19 24.65
CA ASP A 50 -14.46 -11.97 24.59
C ASP A 50 -15.31 -10.88 23.91
N PRO A 51 -15.63 -9.80 24.62
CA PRO A 51 -16.45 -8.70 24.10
C PRO A 51 -15.76 -7.87 22.99
N TYR A 52 -14.52 -8.19 22.65
CA TYR A 52 -13.78 -7.49 21.58
C TYR A 52 -13.63 -8.39 20.36
N PRO A 53 -14.49 -8.23 19.33
CA PRO A 53 -14.30 -8.87 18.05
C PRO A 53 -12.90 -8.55 17.52
N ILE A 54 -12.25 -9.53 16.85
CA ILE A 54 -11.11 -9.26 15.98
C ILE A 54 -11.52 -8.06 15.14
N SER A 55 -10.89 -6.92 15.42
CA SER A 55 -11.34 -5.64 14.90
C SER A 55 -11.36 -5.76 13.39
N GLU A 56 -12.27 -5.06 12.72
CA GLU A 56 -12.27 -4.95 11.25
C GLU A 56 -10.86 -4.60 10.74
N LYS A 57 -10.10 -3.87 11.53
CA LYS A 57 -8.68 -3.59 11.33
C LYS A 57 -7.84 -4.85 11.21
N GLN A 58 -7.99 -5.83 12.11
CA GLN A 58 -7.22 -7.07 12.07
C GLN A 58 -7.58 -7.92 10.82
N ALA A 59 -8.85 -7.97 10.47
CA ALA A 59 -9.30 -8.65 9.26
C ALA A 59 -8.72 -8.00 8.01
N MET A 60 -8.65 -6.67 7.97
CA MET A 60 -8.04 -5.91 6.89
C MET A 60 -6.53 -6.13 6.85
N THR A 61 -5.86 -6.09 8.00
CA THR A 61 -4.42 -6.37 8.12
C THR A 61 -4.09 -7.74 7.55
N ASN A 62 -4.80 -8.78 7.96
CA ASN A 62 -4.59 -10.14 7.47
C ASN A 62 -4.85 -10.25 5.96
N ALA A 63 -5.89 -9.60 5.45
CA ALA A 63 -6.19 -9.58 4.02
C ALA A 63 -5.07 -8.91 3.20
N ILE A 64 -4.51 -7.80 3.68
CA ILE A 64 -3.40 -7.10 3.02
C ILE A 64 -2.14 -7.96 3.05
N ILE A 65 -1.78 -8.56 4.19
CA ILE A 65 -0.61 -9.42 4.32
C ILE A 65 -0.71 -10.60 3.33
N ASN A 66 -1.86 -11.26 3.25
CA ASN A 66 -2.07 -12.37 2.33
C ASN A 66 -1.91 -11.94 0.86
N ILE A 67 -2.45 -10.76 0.49
CA ILE A 67 -2.25 -10.22 -0.87
C ILE A 67 -0.77 -9.97 -1.15
N LEU A 68 -0.06 -9.36 -0.21
CA LEU A 68 1.36 -9.04 -0.38
C LEU A 68 2.21 -10.31 -0.55
N LEU A 69 1.99 -11.31 0.31
CA LEU A 69 2.77 -12.55 0.30
C LEU A 69 2.44 -13.45 -0.90
N GLU A 70 1.17 -13.75 -1.10
CA GLU A 70 0.76 -14.82 -2.02
C GLU A 70 0.51 -14.32 -3.44
N GLU A 71 0.03 -13.08 -3.58
CA GLU A 71 -0.39 -12.57 -4.87
C GLU A 71 0.63 -11.63 -5.50
N LEU A 72 1.37 -10.88 -4.69
CA LEU A 72 2.39 -9.94 -5.15
C LEU A 72 3.82 -10.45 -4.92
N GLY A 73 3.99 -11.52 -4.17
CA GLY A 73 5.29 -12.13 -3.89
C GLY A 73 6.23 -11.23 -3.09
N CYS A 74 5.68 -10.31 -2.30
CA CYS A 74 6.43 -9.39 -1.45
C CYS A 74 6.86 -10.09 -0.17
N GLN A 75 8.01 -9.69 0.40
CA GLN A 75 8.35 -10.01 1.78
C GLN A 75 7.65 -9.02 2.68
N CYS A 76 6.89 -9.46 3.67
CA CYS A 76 6.21 -8.56 4.59
C CYS A 76 6.23 -9.06 6.03
N GLY A 77 6.00 -8.14 6.97
CA GLY A 77 5.90 -8.38 8.40
C GLY A 77 5.15 -7.23 9.08
N ILE A 78 4.97 -7.33 10.39
CA ILE A 78 4.35 -6.29 11.22
C ILE A 78 5.43 -5.73 12.14
N ASN A 79 5.52 -4.39 12.23
CA ASN A 79 6.43 -3.71 13.15
C ASN A 79 5.79 -3.53 14.55
N ASP A 80 6.56 -2.96 15.48
CA ASP A 80 6.11 -2.72 16.86
C ASP A 80 4.94 -1.71 16.97
N ASP A 81 4.72 -0.89 15.93
CA ASP A 81 3.60 0.05 15.82
C ASP A 81 2.34 -0.58 15.21
N ASN A 82 2.35 -1.89 14.97
CA ASN A 82 1.29 -2.63 14.29
C ASN A 82 1.03 -2.15 12.84
N GLU A 83 2.06 -1.67 12.17
CA GLU A 83 2.04 -1.33 10.75
C GLU A 83 2.59 -2.48 9.92
N ILE A 84 2.05 -2.69 8.72
CA ILE A 84 2.53 -3.71 7.80
C ILE A 84 3.73 -3.14 7.03
N CYS A 85 4.91 -3.68 7.27
CA CYS A 85 6.11 -3.36 6.51
C CYS A 85 6.36 -4.41 5.42
N PHE A 86 6.65 -4.00 4.19
CA PHE A 86 6.92 -4.92 3.10
C PHE A 86 7.94 -4.39 2.11
N ILE A 87 8.57 -5.32 1.40
CA ILE A 87 9.53 -5.02 0.33
C ILE A 87 8.90 -5.46 -0.99
N CYS A 88 8.78 -4.53 -1.92
CA CYS A 88 8.27 -4.78 -3.26
C CYS A 88 9.22 -4.15 -4.30
N HIS A 89 9.70 -4.94 -5.26
CA HIS A 89 10.66 -4.50 -6.28
C HIS A 89 11.90 -3.77 -5.73
N GLY A 90 12.34 -4.15 -4.53
CA GLY A 90 13.52 -3.56 -3.88
C GLY A 90 13.28 -2.27 -3.11
N ALA A 91 12.06 -1.73 -3.11
CA ALA A 91 11.66 -0.59 -2.30
C ALA A 91 10.93 -1.04 -1.02
N ASN A 92 11.10 -0.26 0.06
CA ASN A 92 10.50 -0.53 1.37
C ASN A 92 9.24 0.30 1.53
N TYR A 93 8.15 -0.35 1.86
CA TYR A 93 6.86 0.27 2.07
C TYR A 93 6.31 -0.04 3.45
N THR A 94 5.50 0.87 3.95
CA THR A 94 4.72 0.68 5.17
C THR A 94 3.24 0.94 4.88
N ILE A 95 2.38 0.06 5.37
CA ILE A 95 0.93 0.25 5.33
C ILE A 95 0.45 0.52 6.75
N ARG A 96 -0.18 1.67 6.92
CA ARG A 96 -0.84 2.07 8.15
C ARG A 96 -2.35 1.98 7.99
N ILE A 97 -2.98 1.22 8.88
CA ILE A 97 -4.43 1.07 8.93
C ILE A 97 -4.92 1.82 10.16
N ASP A 98 -5.53 2.97 9.95
CA ASP A 98 -6.14 3.72 11.04
C ASP A 98 -7.61 3.30 11.19
N LYS A 99 -8.01 2.97 12.42
CA LYS A 99 -9.39 2.57 12.74
C LYS A 99 -10.40 3.72 12.64
N ASP A 100 -9.91 4.95 12.73
CA ASP A 100 -10.75 6.15 12.78
C ASP A 100 -10.94 6.77 11.39
N TYR A 101 -10.32 6.18 10.35
CA TYR A 101 -10.41 6.65 8.97
C TYR A 101 -10.87 5.56 8.02
N ASP A 102 -11.67 5.93 7.03
CA ASP A 102 -12.19 5.03 5.99
C ASP A 102 -11.15 4.73 4.90
N TYR A 103 -9.86 4.84 5.21
CA TYR A 103 -8.79 4.57 4.27
C TYR A 103 -7.52 4.02 4.94
N VAL A 104 -6.69 3.46 4.12
CA VAL A 104 -5.40 2.86 4.47
C VAL A 104 -4.30 3.68 3.82
N ASP A 105 -3.33 4.11 4.59
CA ASP A 105 -2.16 4.82 4.09
C ASP A 105 -1.08 3.84 3.64
N ILE A 106 -0.55 4.06 2.44
CA ILE A 106 0.64 3.39 1.95
C ILE A 106 1.75 4.43 1.89
N LEU A 107 2.86 4.14 2.56
CA LEU A 107 4.00 5.02 2.71
C LEU A 107 5.25 4.34 2.17
N ASP A 108 6.04 5.06 1.41
CA ASP A 108 7.45 4.75 1.18
C ASP A 108 8.29 5.71 2.04
N ILE A 109 8.74 5.21 3.19
CA ILE A 109 9.36 6.04 4.23
C ILE A 109 10.84 6.34 3.99
N SER A 110 11.45 5.82 2.96
CA SER A 110 12.89 5.95 2.77
C SER A 110 13.29 5.93 1.30
N TRP A 111 12.47 6.56 0.47
CA TRP A 111 12.76 6.55 -0.96
C TRP A 111 14.10 7.23 -1.28
N ARG A 112 14.37 8.40 -0.68
CA ARG A 112 15.61 9.13 -0.95
C ARG A 112 15.99 10.07 0.18
N LYS A 113 17.32 10.18 0.40
CA LYS A 113 17.90 11.17 1.29
C LYS A 113 18.86 12.07 0.50
N ILE A 114 18.84 13.37 0.78
CA ILE A 114 19.68 14.37 0.14
C ILE A 114 20.42 15.17 1.20
N ASP A 115 21.72 15.36 1.02
CA ASP A 115 22.53 16.23 1.87
C ASP A 115 22.14 17.71 1.61
N LEU A 116 21.78 18.44 2.67
CA LEU A 116 21.42 19.85 2.58
C LEU A 116 22.60 20.75 2.18
N ASN A 117 23.83 20.28 2.26
CA ASN A 117 24.99 21.01 1.76
C ASN A 117 25.04 21.07 0.22
N ASP A 118 24.35 20.17 -0.47
CA ASP A 118 24.16 20.22 -1.93
C ASP A 118 22.90 21.05 -2.27
N SER A 119 23.03 22.36 -2.14
CA SER A 119 21.92 23.29 -2.35
C SER A 119 21.33 23.24 -3.76
N ASP A 120 22.14 22.98 -4.79
CA ASP A 120 21.69 22.84 -6.18
C ASP A 120 20.78 21.60 -6.34
N LEU A 121 21.21 20.46 -5.80
CA LEU A 121 20.39 19.25 -5.84
C LEU A 121 19.10 19.40 -5.02
N VAL A 122 19.15 20.05 -3.86
CA VAL A 122 17.98 20.33 -3.02
C VAL A 122 16.95 21.16 -3.79
N GLU A 123 17.38 22.27 -4.44
CA GLU A 123 16.49 23.13 -5.21
C GLU A 123 15.83 22.38 -6.39
N LYS A 124 16.63 21.65 -7.17
CA LYS A 124 16.15 20.82 -8.28
C LYS A 124 15.17 19.74 -7.81
N MET A 125 15.46 19.11 -6.67
CA MET A 125 14.59 18.09 -6.10
C MET A 125 13.24 18.67 -5.68
N ILE A 126 13.23 19.82 -4.99
CA ILE A 126 11.99 20.50 -4.60
C ILE A 126 11.16 20.85 -5.84
N TYR A 127 11.81 21.36 -6.89
CA TYR A 127 11.13 21.65 -8.16
C TYR A 127 10.52 20.37 -8.77
N ALA A 128 11.30 19.29 -8.86
CA ALA A 128 10.85 18.01 -9.43
C ALA A 128 9.68 17.42 -8.64
N ILE A 129 9.75 17.45 -7.30
CA ILE A 129 8.67 17.00 -6.41
C ILE A 129 7.39 17.80 -6.65
N ASN A 130 7.49 19.13 -6.68
CA ASN A 130 6.33 19.99 -6.91
C ASN A 130 5.67 19.71 -8.26
N LYS A 131 6.47 19.53 -9.32
CA LYS A 131 5.99 19.21 -10.65
C LYS A 131 5.34 17.82 -10.70
N ALA A 132 5.93 16.81 -10.09
CA ALA A 132 5.36 15.48 -10.00
C ALA A 132 4.04 15.45 -9.21
N ASN A 133 3.95 16.21 -8.11
CA ASN A 133 2.74 16.32 -7.29
C ASN A 133 1.55 16.98 -8.01
N ILE A 134 1.81 17.80 -9.03
CA ILE A 134 0.77 18.37 -9.90
C ILE A 134 0.24 17.33 -10.87
N LEU A 135 1.12 16.47 -11.38
CA LEU A 135 0.81 15.51 -12.45
C LEU A 135 0.25 14.19 -11.93
N ASN A 136 0.55 13.83 -10.68
CA ASN A 136 0.22 12.52 -10.12
C ASN A 136 -0.68 12.59 -8.87
N ARG A 137 -1.35 11.45 -8.60
CA ARG A 137 -2.20 11.25 -7.41
C ARG A 137 -1.40 10.87 -6.16
N VAL A 138 -0.27 10.21 -6.33
CA VAL A 138 0.68 9.93 -5.26
C VAL A 138 1.33 11.24 -4.85
N LYS A 139 1.44 11.47 -3.56
CA LYS A 139 2.08 12.66 -3.01
C LYS A 139 3.48 12.33 -2.56
N ILE A 140 4.44 13.12 -3.03
CA ILE A 140 5.81 13.12 -2.53
C ILE A 140 5.95 14.26 -1.54
N VAL A 141 6.46 13.93 -0.37
CA VAL A 141 6.69 14.86 0.73
C VAL A 141 8.16 14.81 1.12
N TYR A 142 8.66 15.87 1.71
CA TYR A 142 10.00 15.87 2.28
C TYR A 142 10.00 16.50 3.67
N LEU A 143 10.88 16.00 4.51
CA LEU A 143 11.22 16.58 5.81
C LEU A 143 12.66 17.05 5.78
N ILE A 144 12.89 18.24 6.34
CA ILE A 144 14.22 18.79 6.50
C ILE A 144 14.65 18.58 7.93
N ASP A 145 15.69 17.77 8.11
CA ASP A 145 16.41 17.63 9.37
C ASP A 145 17.63 18.53 9.36
N HIS A 146 17.58 19.60 10.16
CA HIS A 146 18.65 20.58 10.25
C HIS A 146 19.80 20.08 11.14
N GLU A 147 19.55 19.13 12.04
CA GLU A 147 20.59 18.58 12.92
C GLU A 147 21.48 17.62 12.11
N ASP A 148 20.87 16.69 11.40
CA ASP A 148 21.56 15.73 10.54
C ASP A 148 21.91 16.31 9.17
N LYS A 149 21.44 17.51 8.84
CA LYS A 149 21.61 18.18 7.53
C LYS A 149 21.12 17.34 6.35
N VAL A 150 19.99 16.71 6.51
CA VAL A 150 19.42 15.83 5.51
C VAL A 150 18.01 16.27 5.15
N MET A 151 17.67 16.15 3.88
CA MET A 151 16.30 16.19 3.38
C MET A 151 15.85 14.75 3.12
N ASP A 152 14.97 14.22 3.97
CA ASP A 152 14.33 12.93 3.81
C ASP A 152 13.12 13.06 2.90
N ILE A 153 13.04 12.22 1.86
CA ILE A 153 11.98 12.23 0.88
C ILE A 153 11.22 10.91 0.94
N PHE A 154 9.92 11.01 1.06
CA PHE A 154 9.00 9.88 1.10
C PHE A 154 7.79 10.13 0.23
N SER A 155 7.13 9.07 -0.16
CA SER A 155 5.87 9.15 -0.89
C SER A 155 4.73 8.55 -0.10
N SER A 156 3.53 9.07 -0.32
CA SER A 156 2.31 8.57 0.30
C SER A 156 1.18 8.43 -0.71
N SER A 157 0.38 7.42 -0.50
CA SER A 157 -0.85 7.19 -1.25
C SER A 157 -1.89 6.57 -0.33
N ASN A 158 -3.15 6.89 -0.58
CA ASN A 158 -4.26 6.40 0.20
C ASN A 158 -5.04 5.36 -0.59
N LEU A 159 -5.48 4.33 0.10
CA LEU A 159 -6.34 3.29 -0.39
C LEU A 159 -7.64 3.34 0.41
N PRO A 160 -8.81 3.47 -0.24
CA PRO A 160 -10.07 3.38 0.49
C PRO A 160 -10.20 2.04 1.20
N TYR A 161 -10.78 2.07 2.39
CA TYR A 161 -11.07 0.87 3.14
C TYR A 161 -12.18 0.07 2.44
N TYR A 162 -11.81 -1.04 1.80
CA TYR A 162 -12.76 -1.94 1.15
C TYR A 162 -12.72 -3.31 1.80
N PRO A 163 -13.83 -3.78 2.39
CA PRO A 163 -13.90 -5.13 2.94
C PRO A 163 -13.95 -6.22 1.86
N ASN A 164 -13.87 -5.85 0.56
CA ASN A 164 -13.92 -6.80 -0.55
C ASN A 164 -12.50 -7.10 -1.06
N TYR A 165 -12.05 -8.33 -0.84
CA TYR A 165 -10.72 -8.82 -1.22
C TYR A 165 -10.35 -8.59 -2.68
N ALA A 166 -11.26 -8.82 -3.63
CA ALA A 166 -10.95 -8.67 -5.05
C ALA A 166 -10.64 -7.21 -5.44
N TYR A 167 -11.36 -6.26 -4.86
CA TYR A 167 -11.09 -4.84 -5.07
C TYR A 167 -9.82 -4.41 -4.35
N LEU A 168 -9.61 -4.86 -3.11
CA LEU A 168 -8.45 -4.55 -2.31
C LEU A 168 -7.15 -4.93 -3.04
N LYS A 169 -7.07 -6.16 -3.58
CA LYS A 169 -5.92 -6.63 -4.36
C LYS A 169 -5.60 -5.67 -5.52
N LYS A 170 -6.60 -5.40 -6.35
CA LYS A 170 -6.43 -4.54 -7.53
C LYS A 170 -5.98 -3.13 -7.15
N TYR A 171 -6.59 -2.56 -6.11
CA TYR A 171 -6.25 -1.22 -5.66
C TYR A 171 -4.85 -1.16 -5.05
N LEU A 172 -4.49 -2.12 -4.19
CA LEU A 172 -3.16 -2.20 -3.58
C LEU A 172 -2.07 -2.30 -4.65
N GLN A 173 -2.24 -3.21 -5.61
CA GLN A 173 -1.32 -3.37 -6.73
C GLN A 173 -1.15 -2.08 -7.55
N ASN A 174 -2.26 -1.45 -7.92
CA ASN A 174 -2.22 -0.19 -8.67
C ASN A 174 -1.54 0.92 -7.88
N LYS A 175 -1.78 1.02 -6.57
CA LYS A 175 -1.17 2.06 -5.73
C LYS A 175 0.35 1.90 -5.61
N ILE A 176 0.83 0.67 -5.47
CA ILE A 176 2.28 0.40 -5.46
C ILE A 176 2.90 0.80 -6.82
N LEU A 177 2.26 0.43 -7.93
CA LEU A 177 2.71 0.82 -9.27
C LEU A 177 2.67 2.34 -9.48
N ASP A 178 1.63 3.02 -9.00
CA ASP A 178 1.53 4.49 -9.06
C ASP A 178 2.67 5.16 -8.28
N MET A 179 3.05 4.62 -7.12
CA MET A 179 4.17 5.13 -6.32
C MET A 179 5.49 4.97 -7.07
N MET A 180 5.77 3.79 -7.63
CA MET A 180 6.96 3.54 -8.45
C MET A 180 7.03 4.48 -9.66
N SER A 181 5.92 4.61 -10.40
CA SER A 181 5.84 5.52 -11.57
C SER A 181 6.07 6.97 -11.18
N THR A 182 5.65 7.38 -9.99
CA THR A 182 5.85 8.75 -9.50
C THR A 182 7.32 8.99 -9.16
N HIS A 183 8.02 8.01 -8.59
CA HIS A 183 9.45 8.08 -8.36
C HIS A 183 10.24 8.19 -9.68
N ASP A 184 9.85 7.38 -10.67
CA ASP A 184 10.46 7.45 -12.01
C ASP A 184 10.25 8.80 -12.68
N LEU A 185 9.06 9.39 -12.52
CA LEU A 185 8.77 10.73 -13.02
C LEU A 185 9.66 11.80 -12.37
N VAL A 186 9.86 11.75 -11.05
CA VAL A 186 10.77 12.70 -10.37
C VAL A 186 12.19 12.53 -10.88
N ASN A 187 12.66 11.31 -11.00
CA ASN A 187 13.99 11.04 -11.54
C ASN A 187 14.15 11.55 -12.98
N HIS A 188 13.12 11.38 -13.81
CA HIS A 188 13.11 11.90 -15.18
C HIS A 188 13.17 13.44 -15.20
N ILE A 189 12.38 14.12 -14.38
CA ILE A 189 12.40 15.59 -14.28
C ILE A 189 13.78 16.07 -13.84
N LEU A 190 14.41 15.43 -12.86
CA LEU A 190 15.77 15.76 -12.43
C LEU A 190 16.81 15.58 -13.53
N GLN A 191 16.68 14.53 -14.34
CA GLN A 191 17.58 14.30 -15.48
C GLN A 191 17.42 15.39 -16.54
N GLU A 192 16.18 15.80 -16.83
CA GLU A 192 15.89 16.90 -17.77
C GLU A 192 16.46 18.24 -17.27
N GLU A 193 16.36 18.53 -15.97
CA GLU A 193 16.91 19.74 -15.37
C GLU A 193 18.45 19.77 -15.41
N ASN A 194 19.09 18.60 -15.39
CA ASN A 194 20.55 18.48 -15.48
C ASN A 194 21.09 18.54 -16.93
N LYS A 195 20.24 18.50 -17.95
CA LYS A 195 20.68 18.65 -19.34
C LYS A 195 21.22 20.06 -19.58
N SER A 196 22.35 20.14 -20.30
CA SER A 196 22.84 21.40 -20.77
C SER A 196 21.86 22.07 -21.76
N PRO A 197 21.95 23.40 -21.98
CA PRO A 197 21.09 24.07 -22.98
C PRO A 197 21.20 23.46 -24.36
N PHE A 198 22.36 22.93 -24.73
CA PHE A 198 22.57 22.25 -26.01
C PHE A 198 21.85 20.89 -26.07
N GLU A 199 21.92 20.08 -25.03
CA GLU A 199 21.20 18.78 -24.96
C GLU A 199 19.68 18.97 -24.94
N LYS A 200 19.19 20.01 -24.25
CA LYS A 200 17.76 20.41 -24.28
C LYS A 200 17.33 20.76 -25.70
N PHE A 201 18.09 21.59 -26.39
CA PHE A 201 17.84 21.98 -27.78
C PHE A 201 17.80 20.78 -28.73
N ILE A 202 18.77 19.85 -28.63
CA ILE A 202 18.79 18.62 -29.45
C ILE A 202 17.59 17.73 -29.15
N SER A 203 17.17 17.58 -27.88
CA SER A 203 16.03 16.77 -27.53
C SER A 203 14.68 17.32 -28.07
N GLU A 204 14.55 18.65 -28.15
CA GLU A 204 13.40 19.31 -28.77
C GLU A 204 13.32 19.04 -30.29
N ILE A 205 14.45 19.17 -31.03
CA ILE A 205 14.46 18.89 -32.47
C ILE A 205 14.09 17.45 -32.77
N VAL A 206 14.64 16.49 -32.02
CA VAL A 206 14.39 15.05 -32.24
C VAL A 206 12.93 14.66 -31.90
N SER A 207 12.30 15.35 -30.94
CA SER A 207 10.90 15.10 -30.60
C SER A 207 9.92 15.63 -31.66
N ASP A 208 10.26 16.72 -32.34
CA ASP A 208 9.41 17.32 -33.39
C ASP A 208 9.44 16.50 -34.68
N ASP A 209 10.53 15.77 -34.97
CA ASP A 209 10.65 14.89 -36.12
C ASP A 209 9.93 13.55 -35.94
N ALA A 210 9.42 13.23 -34.74
CA ALA A 210 8.75 11.96 -34.42
C ALA A 210 7.21 12.04 -34.43
N ASN A 211 6.63 13.20 -34.69
CA ASN A 211 5.18 13.45 -34.83
C ASN A 211 4.83 13.78 -36.28
#